data_b95978afd341cd3c0f0f480b6b4f785d
#
_entry.id   b95978afd341cd3c0f0f480b6b4f785d
#
_cell.length_a   1.000
_cell.length_b   1.000
_cell.length_c   1.000
_cell.angle_alpha   90.00
_cell.angle_beta   90.00
_cell.angle_gamma   90.00
#
_symmetry.space_group_name_H-M   'P 1'
#
loop_
_entity.id
_entity.type
_entity.pdbx_description
1 polymer ?
#
loop_
_entity_poly.entity_id
_entity_poly.type
_entity_poly.pdbx_seq_one_letter_code
_entity_poly.pdbx_strand_id
1 'polypeptide(L)'
;MRIALLLSLLAAMIAFAAETPAPKAEVSAQKISLLLRGDTPTESAPHGGGNVYAPEVHRDGTRWFMWYGGQGSDGHDRIHLAESEDGMSWKKRGVVLDCGTANHVNDPSVVRVGKIWWMFYTVAEKAEQDEIAAATSSDGVIWNKLGVVLKPGGSGAWDSLKVGRPSVLWEEGHFRMWYDGQPTDESATTNPIAAVVKREGRAVGYAQSPDGLHWKRNAEPIFHEGAGAIHVSHIGSRWIMLMESSTGVRWAQSPDGLTWKSRGRLLPLSGEALDLFGQVTPFLQHDEAATRIFLGAAARRTWDGNSIGCSSIVLPD
;
A
#
# COMPACT_ATOMS: atom_id res chain seq x y z
N MET A 1 -7.29 -62.12 -57.97
CA MET A 1 -6.08 -61.24 -57.96
C MET A 1 -6.45 -59.94 -57.31
N ARG A 2 -6.26 -59.80 -56.05
CA ARG A 2 -6.47 -58.52 -55.25
C ARG A 2 -5.21 -58.25 -54.51
N ILE A 3 -4.45 -57.21 -54.84
CA ILE A 3 -3.25 -56.75 -54.23
C ILE A 3 -3.65 -55.89 -53.09
N ALA A 4 -3.24 -56.27 -51.83
CA ALA A 4 -3.42 -55.49 -50.62
C ALA A 4 -2.18 -54.60 -50.41
N LEU A 5 -2.40 -53.29 -50.35
CA LEU A 5 -1.39 -52.27 -50.03
C LEU A 5 -1.33 -52.15 -48.52
N LEU A 6 -0.20 -52.51 -47.87
CA LEU A 6 0.10 -52.20 -46.49
C LEU A 6 0.65 -50.80 -46.42
N LEU A 7 -0.06 -49.88 -45.78
CA LEU A 7 0.48 -48.59 -45.28
C LEU A 7 0.96 -48.76 -43.87
N SER A 8 2.27 -48.66 -43.64
CA SER A 8 2.89 -48.57 -42.33
C SER A 8 2.88 -47.12 -41.84
N LEU A 9 2.04 -46.82 -40.82
CA LEU A 9 2.12 -45.56 -40.09
C LEU A 9 3.24 -45.65 -39.07
N LEU A 10 4.30 -44.87 -39.28
CA LEU A 10 5.35 -44.61 -38.31
C LEU A 10 4.89 -43.48 -37.37
N ALA A 11 4.40 -43.80 -36.18
CA ALA A 11 4.07 -42.81 -35.18
C ALA A 11 5.37 -42.34 -34.45
N ALA A 12 5.80 -41.14 -34.76
CA ALA A 12 6.86 -40.49 -33.99
C ALA A 12 6.32 -40.04 -32.64
N MET A 13 6.65 -40.75 -31.56
CA MET A 13 6.45 -40.29 -30.19
C MET A 13 7.45 -39.17 -29.87
N ILE A 14 6.97 -37.94 -29.92
CA ILE A 14 7.70 -36.81 -29.35
C ILE A 14 7.52 -36.91 -27.81
N ALA A 15 8.53 -37.35 -27.12
CA ALA A 15 8.58 -37.30 -25.65
C ALA A 15 8.74 -35.82 -25.24
N PHE A 16 7.68 -35.21 -24.77
CA PHE A 16 7.78 -33.99 -23.99
C PHE A 16 8.46 -34.33 -22.66
N ALA A 17 9.74 -33.97 -22.55
CA ALA A 17 10.41 -33.91 -21.24
C ALA A 17 9.67 -32.85 -20.42
N ALA A 18 8.96 -33.27 -19.40
CA ALA A 18 8.41 -32.35 -18.39
C ALA A 18 9.62 -31.68 -17.72
N GLU A 19 9.83 -30.40 -18.02
CA GLU A 19 10.76 -29.57 -17.25
C GLU A 19 10.27 -29.61 -15.79
N THR A 20 11.06 -30.23 -14.94
CA THR A 20 10.92 -30.08 -13.49
C THR A 20 11.03 -28.62 -13.17
N PRO A 21 10.02 -27.99 -12.54
CA PRO A 21 10.14 -26.59 -12.14
C PRO A 21 11.35 -26.45 -11.24
N ALA A 22 12.23 -25.49 -11.57
CA ALA A 22 13.36 -25.16 -10.72
C ALA A 22 12.89 -24.98 -9.27
N PRO A 23 13.61 -25.45 -8.26
CA PRO A 23 13.24 -25.29 -6.88
C PRO A 23 13.05 -23.79 -6.63
N LYS A 24 11.84 -23.38 -6.22
CA LYS A 24 11.59 -22.03 -5.73
C LYS A 24 12.56 -21.83 -4.58
N ALA A 25 13.51 -20.89 -4.73
CA ALA A 25 14.38 -20.51 -3.64
C ALA A 25 13.49 -20.24 -2.42
N GLU A 26 13.64 -21.01 -1.36
CA GLU A 26 13.02 -20.71 -0.09
C GLU A 26 13.56 -19.35 0.34
N VAL A 27 12.72 -18.32 0.26
CA VAL A 27 13.06 -17.02 0.83
C VAL A 27 13.13 -17.25 2.33
N SER A 28 14.35 -17.30 2.86
CA SER A 28 14.58 -17.44 4.30
C SER A 28 13.81 -16.35 5.03
N ALA A 29 13.19 -16.69 6.16
CA ALA A 29 12.47 -15.74 7.01
C ALA A 29 13.36 -14.51 7.25
N GLN A 30 12.90 -13.35 6.78
CA GLN A 30 13.66 -12.11 6.94
C GLN A 30 13.26 -11.46 8.25
N LYS A 31 14.26 -11.05 9.02
CA LYS A 31 14.05 -10.40 10.31
C LYS A 31 13.39 -9.03 10.11
N ILE A 32 12.33 -8.78 10.87
CA ILE A 32 11.75 -7.44 11.00
C ILE A 32 12.29 -6.79 12.27
N SER A 33 13.00 -5.67 12.09
CA SER A 33 13.44 -4.83 13.20
C SER A 33 12.27 -3.97 13.65
N LEU A 34 11.89 -4.06 14.93
CA LEU A 34 10.87 -3.20 15.53
C LEU A 34 11.41 -1.77 15.64
N LEU A 35 10.66 -0.78 15.16
CA LEU A 35 11.01 0.64 15.18
C LEU A 35 10.14 1.45 16.14
N LEU A 36 8.81 1.31 16.08
CA LEU A 36 7.86 2.04 16.90
C LEU A 36 6.74 1.14 17.42
N ARG A 37 6.34 1.40 18.67
CA ARG A 37 5.12 0.84 19.30
C ARG A 37 4.15 1.97 19.61
N GLY A 38 2.86 1.65 19.66
CA GLY A 38 1.83 2.57 20.12
C GLY A 38 1.79 2.64 21.66
N ASP A 39 2.54 3.56 22.26
CA ASP A 39 2.72 3.69 23.71
C ASP A 39 2.31 5.06 24.28
N THR A 40 1.72 5.91 23.46
CA THR A 40 1.15 7.19 23.89
C THR A 40 -0.38 7.14 23.90
N PRO A 41 -1.09 8.05 24.59
CA PRO A 41 -2.56 8.06 24.60
C PRO A 41 -3.22 8.16 23.20
N THR A 42 -2.53 8.81 22.24
CA THR A 42 -2.98 8.95 20.86
C THR A 42 -2.59 7.80 19.95
N GLU A 43 -1.96 6.75 20.49
CA GLU A 43 -1.47 5.57 19.75
C GLU A 43 -1.83 4.25 20.44
N SER A 44 -2.35 4.29 21.68
CA SER A 44 -2.51 3.11 22.53
C SER A 44 -3.67 2.20 22.13
N ALA A 45 -4.52 2.64 21.23
CA ALA A 45 -5.79 2.02 20.85
C ALA A 45 -6.75 1.81 22.06
N PRO A 46 -8.04 1.57 21.86
CA PRO A 46 -8.98 1.36 22.97
C PRO A 46 -8.65 0.18 23.88
N HIS A 47 -7.97 -0.84 23.34
CA HIS A 47 -7.54 -2.02 24.12
C HIS A 47 -6.22 -1.83 24.88
N GLY A 48 -5.54 -0.67 24.77
CA GLY A 48 -4.30 -0.35 25.48
C GLY A 48 -3.04 -1.06 24.96
N GLY A 49 -3.12 -1.86 23.91
CA GLY A 49 -2.01 -2.64 23.36
C GLY A 49 -1.17 -1.92 22.30
N GLY A 50 -1.59 -0.72 21.93
CA GLY A 50 -0.98 0.07 20.86
C GLY A 50 -1.44 -0.33 19.47
N ASN A 51 -1.58 0.66 18.57
CA ASN A 51 -1.86 0.45 17.16
C ASN A 51 -1.23 1.59 16.34
N VAL A 52 -0.07 1.32 15.72
CA VAL A 52 0.64 2.26 14.84
C VAL A 52 0.99 1.56 13.52
N TYR A 53 0.73 2.22 12.39
CA TYR A 53 0.79 1.62 11.05
C TYR A 53 0.95 2.70 9.98
N ALA A 54 0.95 2.31 8.71
CA ALA A 54 1.06 3.17 7.54
C ALA A 54 2.27 4.13 7.61
N PRO A 55 3.49 3.59 7.77
CA PRO A 55 4.69 4.41 7.75
C PRO A 55 4.94 4.98 6.36
N GLU A 56 5.12 6.29 6.29
CA GLU A 56 5.55 7.03 5.10
C GLU A 56 6.88 7.70 5.42
N VAL A 57 7.98 7.27 4.79
CA VAL A 57 9.35 7.60 5.21
C VAL A 57 10.09 8.40 4.16
N HIS A 58 10.57 9.57 4.54
CA HIS A 58 11.34 10.45 3.66
C HIS A 58 12.62 10.93 4.32
N ARG A 59 13.63 11.19 3.48
CA ARG A 59 14.90 11.80 3.88
C ARG A 59 15.01 13.21 3.30
N ASP A 60 15.32 14.18 4.16
CA ASP A 60 15.63 15.56 3.76
C ASP A 60 17.01 15.94 4.32
N GLY A 61 18.02 15.91 3.48
CA GLY A 61 19.41 16.07 3.89
C GLY A 61 19.89 14.94 4.81
N THR A 62 20.24 15.26 6.06
CA THR A 62 20.64 14.29 7.09
C THR A 62 19.49 13.83 7.97
N ARG A 63 18.31 14.43 7.85
CA ARG A 63 17.15 14.13 8.69
C ARG A 63 16.21 13.16 7.98
N TRP A 64 15.65 12.22 8.76
CA TRP A 64 14.60 11.32 8.32
C TRP A 64 13.31 11.70 9.00
N PHE A 65 12.22 11.65 8.23
CA PHE A 65 10.85 11.86 8.68
C PHE A 65 10.06 10.58 8.44
N MET A 66 9.25 10.21 9.41
CA MET A 66 8.25 9.17 9.27
C MET A 66 6.91 9.74 9.71
N TRP A 67 5.99 9.93 8.76
CA TRP A 67 4.58 10.15 9.08
C TRP A 67 3.90 8.80 9.15
N TYR A 68 3.01 8.60 10.11
CA TYR A 68 2.38 7.31 10.33
C TYR A 68 1.02 7.44 11.00
N GLY A 69 0.13 6.45 10.76
CA GLY A 69 -1.16 6.34 11.43
C GLY A 69 -0.99 5.81 12.85
N GLY A 70 -1.74 6.36 13.78
CA GLY A 70 -1.81 5.86 15.15
C GLY A 70 -3.23 6.02 15.70
N GLN A 71 -3.78 4.93 16.28
CA GLN A 71 -5.09 4.90 16.89
C GLN A 71 -5.02 5.24 18.36
N GLY A 72 -5.76 6.27 18.77
CA GLY A 72 -5.84 6.69 20.15
C GLY A 72 -6.69 5.77 21.02
N SER A 73 -6.60 5.95 22.34
CA SER A 73 -7.46 5.27 23.32
C SER A 73 -8.94 5.60 23.16
N ASP A 74 -9.23 6.71 22.49
CA ASP A 74 -10.57 7.16 22.11
C ASP A 74 -11.12 6.48 20.84
N GLY A 75 -10.33 5.62 20.20
CA GLY A 75 -10.69 4.88 18.99
C GLY A 75 -10.49 5.64 17.68
N HIS A 76 -10.05 6.90 17.74
CA HIS A 76 -9.83 7.72 16.56
C HIS A 76 -8.38 7.65 16.08
N ASP A 77 -8.19 7.53 14.76
CA ASP A 77 -6.86 7.54 14.16
C ASP A 77 -6.42 8.97 13.85
N ARG A 78 -5.11 9.19 14.00
CA ARG A 78 -4.42 10.46 13.72
C ARG A 78 -3.12 10.20 13.00
N ILE A 79 -2.62 11.19 12.27
CA ILE A 79 -1.31 11.12 11.67
C ILE A 79 -0.29 11.74 12.62
N HIS A 80 0.72 10.95 12.92
CA HIS A 80 1.83 11.27 13.81
C HIS A 80 3.11 11.50 13.01
N LEU A 81 4.10 12.08 13.65
CA LEU A 81 5.46 12.26 13.14
C LEU A 81 6.47 11.61 14.08
N ALA A 82 7.45 10.93 13.51
CA ALA A 82 8.71 10.60 14.14
C ALA A 82 9.89 11.08 13.29
N GLU A 83 11.00 11.44 13.92
CA GLU A 83 12.22 11.87 13.27
C GLU A 83 13.39 10.96 13.64
N SER A 84 14.36 10.84 12.73
CA SER A 84 15.56 10.05 12.90
C SER A 84 16.76 10.69 12.21
N GLU A 85 17.98 10.36 12.65
CA GLU A 85 19.23 10.72 11.99
C GLU A 85 19.81 9.56 11.16
N ASP A 86 19.40 8.31 11.46
CA ASP A 86 19.92 7.08 10.85
C ASP A 86 18.86 6.25 10.09
N GLY A 87 17.58 6.66 10.18
CA GLY A 87 16.45 5.94 9.60
C GLY A 87 16.06 4.65 10.35
N MET A 88 16.69 4.39 11.52
CA MET A 88 16.45 3.19 12.34
C MET A 88 16.07 3.51 13.78
N SER A 89 16.66 4.56 14.35
CA SER A 89 16.38 5.04 15.70
C SER A 89 15.45 6.24 15.63
N TRP A 90 14.19 6.07 16.03
CA TRP A 90 13.14 7.06 15.82
C TRP A 90 12.69 7.75 17.08
N LYS A 91 12.58 9.07 17.05
CA LYS A 91 12.05 9.91 18.12
C LYS A 91 10.67 10.43 17.73
N LYS A 92 9.65 10.02 18.46
CA LYS A 92 8.27 10.51 18.29
C LYS A 92 8.16 12.00 18.56
N ARG A 93 7.39 12.69 17.71
CA ARG A 93 7.06 14.12 17.84
C ARG A 93 5.59 14.36 18.20
N GLY A 94 4.76 13.30 18.13
CA GLY A 94 3.34 13.35 18.41
C GLY A 94 2.49 13.60 17.14
N VAL A 95 1.25 13.99 17.37
CA VAL A 95 0.26 14.23 16.32
C VAL A 95 0.62 15.47 15.50
N VAL A 96 0.65 15.33 14.18
CA VAL A 96 0.84 16.44 13.22
C VAL A 96 -0.41 16.72 12.39
N LEU A 97 -1.34 15.74 12.29
CA LEU A 97 -2.64 15.94 11.68
C LEU A 97 -3.70 15.24 12.53
N ASP A 98 -4.50 16.04 13.23
CA ASP A 98 -5.59 15.57 14.08
C ASP A 98 -6.85 15.29 13.27
N CYS A 99 -7.67 14.32 13.69
CA CYS A 99 -8.93 14.00 13.03
C CYS A 99 -9.98 15.13 13.16
N GLY A 100 -9.87 15.96 14.20
CA GLY A 100 -10.86 17.01 14.45
C GLY A 100 -12.24 16.41 14.74
N THR A 101 -13.24 16.71 13.89
CA THR A 101 -14.59 16.14 13.97
C THR A 101 -14.78 14.87 13.15
N ALA A 102 -13.77 14.50 12.32
CA ALA A 102 -13.83 13.26 11.55
C ALA A 102 -13.64 12.03 12.46
N ASN A 103 -14.11 10.88 12.01
CA ASN A 103 -13.91 9.62 12.71
C ASN A 103 -12.42 9.24 12.74
N HIS A 104 -11.72 9.42 11.61
CA HIS A 104 -10.27 9.18 11.52
C HIS A 104 -9.60 9.96 10.40
N VAL A 105 -8.28 10.13 10.55
CA VAL A 105 -7.33 10.49 9.48
C VAL A 105 -6.12 9.57 9.59
N ASN A 106 -5.75 8.91 8.49
CA ASN A 106 -4.68 7.92 8.47
C ASN A 106 -4.08 7.74 7.07
N ASP A 107 -3.21 6.75 6.90
CA ASP A 107 -2.59 6.34 5.64
C ASP A 107 -1.99 7.53 4.87
N PRO A 108 -1.03 8.25 5.46
CA PRO A 108 -0.39 9.37 4.76
C PRO A 108 0.42 8.90 3.57
N SER A 109 0.37 9.66 2.48
CA SER A 109 1.34 9.60 1.38
C SER A 109 1.88 11.00 1.15
N VAL A 110 3.19 11.15 1.26
CA VAL A 110 3.84 12.46 1.26
C VAL A 110 4.72 12.61 0.03
N VAL A 111 4.66 13.76 -0.60
CA VAL A 111 5.51 14.10 -1.74
C VAL A 111 5.97 15.53 -1.66
N ARG A 112 7.20 15.83 -2.11
CA ARG A 112 7.74 17.18 -2.10
C ARG A 112 7.71 17.78 -3.51
N VAL A 113 7.04 18.93 -3.65
CA VAL A 113 7.00 19.70 -4.90
C VAL A 113 7.66 21.05 -4.67
N GLY A 114 8.88 21.21 -5.20
CA GLY A 114 9.71 22.37 -4.91
C GLY A 114 10.07 22.46 -3.42
N LYS A 115 9.59 23.50 -2.75
CA LYS A 115 9.81 23.71 -1.30
C LYS A 115 8.63 23.28 -0.43
N ILE A 116 7.54 22.81 -1.04
CA ILE A 116 6.30 22.47 -0.34
C ILE A 116 6.17 20.97 -0.22
N TRP A 117 5.88 20.51 0.98
CA TRP A 117 5.43 19.16 1.26
C TRP A 117 3.93 19.07 1.02
N TRP A 118 3.50 18.05 0.30
CA TRP A 118 2.12 17.66 0.11
C TRP A 118 1.88 16.32 0.80
N MET A 119 0.83 16.24 1.57
CA MET A 119 0.35 15.00 2.15
C MET A 119 -1.05 14.72 1.60
N PHE A 120 -1.22 13.53 1.03
CA PHE A 120 -2.52 12.98 0.70
C PHE A 120 -2.79 11.87 1.72
N TYR A 121 -4.00 11.80 2.23
CA TYR A 121 -4.31 10.90 3.33
C TYR A 121 -5.77 10.44 3.30
N THR A 122 -6.05 9.30 3.91
CA THR A 122 -7.41 8.83 4.12
C THR A 122 -8.08 9.65 5.21
N VAL A 123 -9.31 10.10 4.97
CA VAL A 123 -10.20 10.73 5.95
C VAL A 123 -11.56 10.07 5.89
N ALA A 124 -12.18 9.82 7.04
CA ALA A 124 -13.57 9.40 7.12
C ALA A 124 -14.32 10.25 8.14
N GLU A 125 -15.37 10.94 7.72
CA GLU A 125 -16.28 11.61 8.64
C GLU A 125 -17.15 10.61 9.41
N LYS A 126 -17.47 9.49 8.77
CA LYS A 126 -18.19 8.35 9.36
C LYS A 126 -17.42 7.07 9.09
N ALA A 127 -17.56 6.10 10.00
CA ALA A 127 -16.97 4.79 9.80
C ALA A 127 -17.32 4.22 8.41
N GLU A 128 -16.31 3.63 7.74
CA GLU A 128 -16.41 3.00 6.41
C GLU A 128 -16.76 3.92 5.23
N GLN A 129 -16.70 5.22 5.38
CA GLN A 129 -16.88 6.21 4.30
C GLN A 129 -15.55 6.93 4.04
N ASP A 130 -14.53 6.16 3.67
CA ASP A 130 -13.21 6.73 3.40
C ASP A 130 -13.22 7.57 2.13
N GLU A 131 -12.60 8.73 2.22
CA GLU A 131 -12.30 9.67 1.15
C GLU A 131 -10.80 10.02 1.20
N ILE A 132 -10.25 10.61 0.15
CA ILE A 132 -8.87 11.08 0.16
C ILE A 132 -8.87 12.61 0.27
N ALA A 133 -8.15 13.12 1.28
CA ALA A 133 -7.93 14.54 1.50
C ALA A 133 -6.48 14.93 1.26
N ALA A 134 -6.20 16.22 1.19
CA ALA A 134 -4.87 16.77 1.05
C ALA A 134 -4.55 17.80 2.13
N ALA A 135 -3.26 17.94 2.43
CA ALA A 135 -2.69 19.00 3.25
C ALA A 135 -1.33 19.43 2.68
N THR A 136 -0.90 20.66 2.99
CA THR A 136 0.41 21.18 2.60
C THR A 136 1.19 21.66 3.81
N SER A 137 2.52 21.61 3.71
CA SER A 137 3.43 22.09 4.75
C SER A 137 4.71 22.66 4.13
N SER A 138 5.31 23.66 4.80
CA SER A 138 6.64 24.16 4.45
C SER A 138 7.77 23.42 5.17
N ASP A 139 7.49 22.73 6.26
CA ASP A 139 8.47 22.10 7.17
C ASP A 139 8.23 20.61 7.45
N GLY A 140 7.09 20.05 6.94
CA GLY A 140 6.69 18.68 7.19
C GLY A 140 6.12 18.40 8.59
N VAL A 141 5.98 19.43 9.42
CA VAL A 141 5.53 19.35 10.82
C VAL A 141 4.17 20.03 11.00
N ILE A 142 4.03 21.25 10.51
CA ILE A 142 2.79 22.03 10.60
C ILE A 142 2.07 21.94 9.26
N TRP A 143 0.86 21.36 9.28
CA TRP A 143 0.09 21.07 8.07
C TRP A 143 -1.15 21.94 7.94
N ASN A 144 -1.31 22.53 6.76
CA ASN A 144 -2.52 23.25 6.36
C ASN A 144 -3.44 22.30 5.59
N LYS A 145 -4.60 21.93 6.17
CA LYS A 145 -5.59 21.06 5.54
C LYS A 145 -6.27 21.78 4.38
N LEU A 146 -6.34 21.12 3.24
CA LEU A 146 -6.98 21.63 2.00
C LEU A 146 -8.37 21.02 1.77
N GLY A 147 -8.73 19.98 2.55
CA GLY A 147 -10.00 19.27 2.42
C GLY A 147 -9.92 18.06 1.50
N VAL A 148 -11.10 17.46 1.23
CA VAL A 148 -11.25 16.27 0.40
C VAL A 148 -10.97 16.59 -1.06
N VAL A 149 -10.11 15.79 -1.69
CA VAL A 149 -9.69 15.95 -3.10
C VAL A 149 -10.15 14.80 -3.99
N LEU A 150 -10.42 13.61 -3.42
CA LEU A 150 -10.98 12.49 -4.16
C LEU A 150 -12.05 11.79 -3.32
N LYS A 151 -13.28 11.75 -3.86
CA LYS A 151 -14.44 11.08 -3.25
C LYS A 151 -14.66 9.71 -3.91
N PRO A 152 -15.41 8.81 -3.28
CA PRO A 152 -15.93 7.62 -3.92
C PRO A 152 -16.57 7.91 -5.27
N GLY A 153 -16.57 6.94 -6.15
CA GLY A 153 -17.27 7.02 -7.44
C GLY A 153 -18.78 7.09 -7.26
N GLY A 154 -19.47 7.52 -8.32
CA GLY A 154 -20.94 7.52 -8.31
C GLY A 154 -21.55 6.12 -8.27
N SER A 155 -22.88 6.05 -8.22
CA SER A 155 -23.62 4.78 -8.28
C SER A 155 -23.17 3.95 -9.49
N GLY A 156 -22.95 2.66 -9.29
CA GLY A 156 -22.44 1.73 -10.29
C GLY A 156 -20.92 1.72 -10.45
N ALA A 157 -20.16 2.64 -9.81
CA ALA A 157 -18.71 2.59 -9.89
C ALA A 157 -18.13 1.46 -9.02
N TRP A 158 -16.96 0.96 -9.37
CA TRP A 158 -16.25 -0.09 -8.65
C TRP A 158 -15.69 0.40 -7.29
N ASP A 159 -15.53 1.71 -7.13
CA ASP A 159 -15.05 2.40 -5.93
C ASP A 159 -16.15 3.26 -5.26
N SER A 160 -17.41 2.89 -5.43
CA SER A 160 -18.59 3.69 -5.00
C SER A 160 -18.83 3.73 -3.50
N LEU A 161 -18.22 2.82 -2.71
CA LEU A 161 -18.35 2.81 -1.25
C LEU A 161 -17.31 3.70 -0.59
N LYS A 162 -16.03 3.48 -0.96
CA LYS A 162 -14.90 4.18 -0.36
C LYS A 162 -13.67 4.17 -1.26
N VAL A 163 -12.84 5.19 -1.09
CA VAL A 163 -11.49 5.33 -1.65
C VAL A 163 -10.52 5.75 -0.55
N GLY A 164 -9.33 5.16 -0.52
CA GLY A 164 -8.37 5.49 0.54
C GLY A 164 -6.97 4.96 0.25
N ARG A 165 -6.12 5.08 1.24
CA ARG A 165 -4.73 4.60 1.22
C ARG A 165 -4.00 5.03 -0.05
N PRO A 166 -3.92 6.37 -0.28
CA PRO A 166 -3.27 6.88 -1.46
C PRO A 166 -1.77 6.57 -1.45
N SER A 167 -1.22 6.34 -2.63
CA SER A 167 0.22 6.38 -2.89
C SER A 167 0.45 7.37 -4.01
N VAL A 168 1.15 8.47 -3.73
CA VAL A 168 1.26 9.59 -4.65
C VAL A 168 2.71 9.88 -5.01
N LEU A 169 2.96 10.10 -6.29
CA LEU A 169 4.24 10.58 -6.81
C LEU A 169 4.06 11.88 -7.58
N TRP A 170 5.09 12.72 -7.58
CA TRP A 170 5.18 13.91 -8.43
C TRP A 170 6.19 13.65 -9.54
N GLU A 171 5.72 13.55 -10.76
CA GLU A 171 6.54 13.24 -11.92
C GLU A 171 6.06 14.05 -13.12
N GLU A 172 6.99 14.46 -13.98
CA GLU A 172 6.70 15.14 -15.25
C GLU A 172 5.74 16.36 -15.11
N GLY A 173 5.81 17.04 -13.95
CA GLY A 173 5.01 18.23 -13.70
C GLY A 173 3.56 17.97 -13.29
N HIS A 174 3.22 16.77 -12.87
CA HIS A 174 1.89 16.44 -12.35
C HIS A 174 1.95 15.38 -11.24
N PHE A 175 0.88 15.30 -10.43
CA PHE A 175 0.68 14.27 -9.44
C PHE A 175 0.08 13.03 -10.09
N ARG A 176 0.60 11.87 -9.72
CA ARG A 176 0.06 10.54 -10.03
C ARG A 176 -0.33 9.87 -8.73
N MET A 177 -1.57 9.41 -8.63
CA MET A 177 -2.10 8.75 -7.43
C MET A 177 -2.59 7.35 -7.78
N TRP A 178 -2.14 6.39 -7.01
CA TRP A 178 -2.73 5.07 -6.89
C TRP A 178 -3.49 5.04 -5.56
N TYR A 179 -4.67 4.45 -5.54
CA TYR A 179 -5.50 4.38 -4.35
C TYR A 179 -6.27 3.06 -4.32
N ASP A 180 -6.63 2.57 -3.16
CA ASP A 180 -7.55 1.44 -3.10
C ASP A 180 -9.00 1.90 -2.99
N GLY A 181 -9.92 1.03 -3.44
CA GLY A 181 -11.34 1.31 -3.40
C GLY A 181 -12.18 0.05 -3.29
N GLN A 182 -13.44 0.26 -2.89
CA GLN A 182 -14.44 -0.79 -2.77
C GLN A 182 -15.80 -0.30 -3.27
N PRO A 183 -16.63 -1.17 -3.90
CA PRO A 183 -17.97 -0.85 -4.31
C PRO A 183 -18.98 -1.02 -3.18
N THR A 184 -20.11 -0.32 -3.29
CA THR A 184 -21.34 -0.65 -2.55
C THR A 184 -21.92 -1.99 -3.02
N ASP A 185 -22.81 -2.60 -2.22
CA ASP A 185 -23.51 -3.81 -2.63
C ASP A 185 -24.38 -3.55 -3.86
N GLU A 186 -25.04 -2.40 -3.95
CA GLU A 186 -25.84 -1.98 -5.09
C GLU A 186 -24.99 -1.90 -6.38
N SER A 187 -23.82 -1.26 -6.33
CA SER A 187 -22.92 -1.17 -7.48
C SER A 187 -22.43 -2.54 -7.92
N ALA A 188 -22.16 -3.46 -6.98
CA ALA A 188 -21.76 -4.83 -7.29
C ALA A 188 -22.87 -5.66 -7.99
N THR A 189 -24.16 -5.27 -7.87
CA THR A 189 -25.24 -5.92 -8.60
C THR A 189 -25.42 -5.42 -10.04
N THR A 190 -24.95 -4.21 -10.33
CA THR A 190 -25.19 -3.52 -11.62
C THR A 190 -23.95 -3.47 -12.52
N ASN A 191 -22.75 -3.56 -11.92
CA ASN A 191 -21.46 -3.50 -12.63
C ASN A 191 -20.67 -4.81 -12.42
N PRO A 192 -20.37 -5.58 -13.49
CA PRO A 192 -19.58 -6.82 -13.39
C PRO A 192 -18.19 -6.64 -12.75
N ILE A 193 -17.52 -5.50 -13.00
CA ILE A 193 -16.21 -5.21 -12.43
C ILE A 193 -16.34 -4.94 -10.94
N ALA A 194 -17.34 -4.16 -10.53
CA ALA A 194 -17.65 -3.94 -9.11
C ALA A 194 -17.96 -5.26 -8.38
N ALA A 195 -18.65 -6.19 -9.04
CA ALA A 195 -18.91 -7.53 -8.48
C ALA A 195 -17.62 -8.34 -8.27
N VAL A 196 -16.64 -8.23 -9.18
CA VAL A 196 -15.32 -8.86 -9.01
C VAL A 196 -14.59 -8.23 -7.83
N VAL A 197 -14.49 -6.89 -7.78
CA VAL A 197 -13.82 -6.16 -6.69
C VAL A 197 -14.45 -6.47 -5.34
N LYS A 198 -15.79 -6.53 -5.25
CA LYS A 198 -16.51 -6.88 -4.02
C LYS A 198 -16.13 -8.26 -3.51
N ARG A 199 -16.03 -9.25 -4.40
CA ARG A 199 -15.63 -10.61 -4.06
C ARG A 199 -14.17 -10.71 -3.62
N GLU A 200 -13.29 -9.95 -4.25
CA GLU A 200 -11.86 -9.92 -3.95
C GLU A 200 -11.51 -9.01 -2.78
N GLY A 201 -12.42 -8.13 -2.38
CA GLY A 201 -12.30 -7.23 -1.25
C GLY A 201 -11.90 -5.82 -1.64
N ARG A 202 -10.87 -5.63 -2.45
CA ARG A 202 -10.34 -4.32 -2.88
C ARG A 202 -9.72 -4.39 -4.27
N ALA A 203 -9.63 -3.21 -4.91
CA ALA A 203 -8.87 -3.02 -6.13
C ALA A 203 -8.13 -1.68 -6.11
N VAL A 204 -7.20 -1.50 -7.04
CA VAL A 204 -6.38 -0.30 -7.16
C VAL A 204 -6.89 0.56 -8.31
N GLY A 205 -7.23 1.81 -7.99
CA GLY A 205 -7.54 2.87 -8.95
C GLY A 205 -6.33 3.72 -9.27
N TYR A 206 -6.48 4.54 -10.29
CA TYR A 206 -5.49 5.51 -10.70
C TYR A 206 -6.12 6.87 -11.00
N ALA A 207 -5.48 7.94 -10.56
CA ALA A 207 -5.88 9.30 -10.86
C ALA A 207 -4.66 10.20 -11.10
N GLN A 208 -4.85 11.27 -11.85
CA GLN A 208 -3.84 12.30 -12.13
C GLN A 208 -4.36 13.67 -11.78
N SER A 209 -3.46 14.58 -11.36
CA SER A 209 -3.78 15.97 -11.09
C SER A 209 -2.60 16.90 -11.45
N PRO A 210 -2.82 18.05 -12.10
CA PRO A 210 -1.78 19.04 -12.34
C PRO A 210 -1.47 19.87 -11.09
N ASP A 211 -2.37 19.93 -10.12
CA ASP A 211 -2.32 20.89 -8.99
C ASP A 211 -2.53 20.23 -7.61
N GLY A 212 -2.77 18.90 -7.56
CA GLY A 212 -3.04 18.17 -6.32
C GLY A 212 -4.45 18.35 -5.75
N LEU A 213 -5.30 19.17 -6.38
CA LEU A 213 -6.65 19.47 -5.92
C LEU A 213 -7.73 18.94 -6.86
N HIS A 214 -7.48 19.00 -8.16
CA HIS A 214 -8.41 18.57 -9.19
C HIS A 214 -7.92 17.28 -9.84
N TRP A 215 -8.59 16.16 -9.54
CA TRP A 215 -8.16 14.82 -9.94
C TRP A 215 -9.03 14.24 -11.05
N LYS A 216 -8.37 13.73 -12.08
CA LYS A 216 -9.01 12.93 -13.13
C LYS A 216 -8.71 11.45 -12.88
N ARG A 217 -9.73 10.68 -12.47
CA ARG A 217 -9.60 9.23 -12.24
C ARG A 217 -9.85 8.42 -13.51
N ASN A 218 -9.29 7.22 -13.57
CA ASN A 218 -9.69 6.20 -14.52
C ASN A 218 -11.08 5.66 -14.12
N ALA A 219 -11.90 5.30 -15.13
CA ALA A 219 -13.23 4.74 -14.87
C ALA A 219 -13.14 3.33 -14.24
N GLU A 220 -12.13 2.55 -14.63
CA GLU A 220 -11.93 1.18 -14.21
C GLU A 220 -10.69 1.04 -13.31
N PRO A 221 -10.64 0.03 -12.41
CA PRO A 221 -9.45 -0.24 -11.64
C PRO A 221 -8.32 -0.68 -12.58
N ILE A 222 -7.09 -0.32 -12.24
CA ILE A 222 -5.90 -0.71 -13.00
C ILE A 222 -5.27 -2.02 -12.50
N PHE A 223 -5.64 -2.44 -11.30
CA PHE A 223 -5.22 -3.70 -10.71
C PHE A 223 -6.24 -4.16 -9.66
N HIS A 224 -6.48 -5.46 -9.59
CA HIS A 224 -7.34 -6.09 -8.59
C HIS A 224 -6.60 -7.26 -7.90
N GLU A 225 -7.13 -8.43 -7.72
CA GLU A 225 -6.53 -9.55 -6.96
C GLU A 225 -6.51 -9.31 -5.45
N GLY A 226 -7.49 -8.57 -4.91
CA GLY A 226 -7.58 -8.25 -3.50
C GLY A 226 -6.46 -7.32 -3.01
N ALA A 227 -5.94 -6.47 -3.90
CA ALA A 227 -4.90 -5.53 -3.58
C ALA A 227 -5.45 -4.35 -2.75
N GLY A 228 -4.80 -4.05 -1.64
CA GLY A 228 -5.13 -2.91 -0.79
C GLY A 228 -3.95 -2.46 0.06
N ALA A 229 -4.07 -1.26 0.63
CA ALA A 229 -3.01 -0.59 1.37
C ALA A 229 -1.69 -0.66 0.60
N ILE A 230 -1.71 -0.06 -0.58
CA ILE A 230 -0.63 -0.15 -1.55
C ILE A 230 0.39 0.96 -1.36
N HIS A 231 1.63 0.68 -1.78
CA HIS A 231 2.66 1.69 -1.98
C HIS A 231 3.29 1.50 -3.35
N VAL A 232 3.40 2.58 -4.12
CA VAL A 232 3.99 2.56 -5.46
C VAL A 232 5.29 3.36 -5.47
N SER A 233 6.34 2.76 -6.02
CA SER A 233 7.65 3.38 -6.22
C SER A 233 8.08 3.27 -7.67
N HIS A 234 8.78 4.29 -8.16
CA HIS A 234 9.44 4.29 -9.45
C HIS A 234 10.96 4.25 -9.25
N ILE A 235 11.59 3.12 -9.58
CA ILE A 235 13.02 2.88 -9.35
C ILE A 235 13.70 2.53 -10.67
N GLY A 236 14.50 3.46 -11.19
CA GLY A 236 15.10 3.35 -12.53
C GLY A 236 14.02 3.32 -13.60
N SER A 237 13.90 2.21 -14.34
CA SER A 237 12.85 1.98 -15.35
C SER A 237 11.70 1.11 -14.85
N ARG A 238 11.66 0.76 -13.57
CA ARG A 238 10.71 -0.19 -13.01
C ARG A 238 9.72 0.51 -12.07
N TRP A 239 8.45 0.23 -12.28
CA TRP A 239 7.38 0.57 -11.33
C TRP A 239 7.13 -0.64 -10.44
N ILE A 240 7.11 -0.41 -9.14
CA ILE A 240 6.94 -1.43 -8.11
C ILE A 240 5.75 -1.03 -7.24
N MET A 241 4.80 -1.95 -7.08
CA MET A 241 3.69 -1.81 -6.15
C MET A 241 3.85 -2.84 -5.04
N LEU A 242 3.89 -2.40 -3.80
CA LEU A 242 3.77 -3.25 -2.62
C LEU A 242 2.31 -3.30 -2.18
N MET A 243 1.91 -4.42 -1.57
CA MET A 243 0.53 -4.67 -1.12
C MET A 243 0.55 -5.40 0.21
N GLU A 244 -0.33 -5.00 1.12
CA GLU A 244 -0.51 -5.69 2.39
C GLU A 244 -1.04 -7.12 2.21
N SER A 245 -0.72 -8.00 3.17
CA SER A 245 -1.32 -9.34 3.19
C SER A 245 -1.10 -10.02 4.55
N SER A 246 -1.99 -10.97 4.86
CA SER A 246 -1.87 -11.85 6.03
C SER A 246 -0.72 -12.87 5.93
N THR A 247 -0.05 -12.96 4.80
CA THR A 247 1.05 -13.93 4.56
C THR A 247 2.40 -13.24 4.31
N GLY A 248 2.44 -11.90 4.45
CA GLY A 248 3.61 -11.08 4.17
C GLY A 248 3.37 -10.07 3.04
N VAL A 249 4.31 -9.18 2.76
CA VAL A 249 4.18 -8.17 1.71
C VAL A 249 4.17 -8.84 0.34
N ARG A 250 3.10 -8.60 -0.43
CA ARG A 250 3.01 -8.97 -1.85
C ARG A 250 3.51 -7.83 -2.71
N TRP A 251 3.83 -8.13 -3.97
CA TRP A 251 4.25 -7.10 -4.90
C TRP A 251 3.81 -7.36 -6.34
N ALA A 252 3.75 -6.29 -7.10
CA ALA A 252 3.55 -6.28 -8.53
C ALA A 252 4.55 -5.35 -9.21
N GLN A 253 4.79 -5.57 -10.49
CA GLN A 253 5.69 -4.79 -11.33
C GLN A 253 4.97 -4.28 -12.56
N SER A 254 5.34 -3.08 -13.00
CA SER A 254 4.78 -2.45 -14.20
C SER A 254 5.87 -1.75 -15.01
N PRO A 255 5.74 -1.65 -16.35
CA PRO A 255 6.61 -0.83 -17.18
C PRO A 255 6.19 0.66 -17.22
N ASP A 256 4.94 0.98 -16.85
CA ASP A 256 4.31 2.29 -17.07
C ASP A 256 3.55 2.85 -15.84
N GLY A 257 3.47 2.06 -14.77
CA GLY A 257 2.69 2.39 -13.57
C GLY A 257 1.17 2.18 -13.75
N LEU A 258 0.73 1.65 -14.88
CA LEU A 258 -0.69 1.42 -15.20
C LEU A 258 -1.00 -0.04 -15.49
N THR A 259 -0.09 -0.73 -16.18
CA THR A 259 -0.24 -2.14 -16.55
C THR A 259 0.57 -3.00 -15.58
N TRP A 260 -0.09 -3.65 -14.64
CA TRP A 260 0.57 -4.34 -13.54
C TRP A 260 0.56 -5.85 -13.70
N LYS A 261 1.67 -6.48 -13.30
CA LYS A 261 1.82 -7.94 -13.24
C LYS A 261 2.17 -8.35 -11.82
N SER A 262 1.34 -9.17 -11.18
CA SER A 262 1.63 -9.77 -9.88
C SER A 262 2.90 -10.62 -9.94
N ARG A 263 3.75 -10.48 -8.91
CA ARG A 263 5.02 -11.19 -8.75
C ARG A 263 5.03 -12.09 -7.51
N GLY A 264 3.88 -12.18 -6.83
CA GLY A 264 3.74 -12.97 -5.62
C GLY A 264 4.18 -12.25 -4.35
N ARG A 265 4.86 -12.95 -3.46
CA ARG A 265 5.29 -12.44 -2.16
C ARG A 265 6.74 -11.98 -2.20
N LEU A 266 6.98 -10.73 -1.80
CA LEU A 266 8.32 -10.12 -1.72
C LEU A 266 8.96 -10.33 -0.36
N LEU A 267 8.21 -10.07 0.73
CA LEU A 267 8.68 -10.21 2.10
C LEU A 267 7.75 -11.20 2.83
N PRO A 268 8.22 -12.40 3.20
CA PRO A 268 7.44 -13.33 4.00
C PRO A 268 7.27 -12.83 5.43
N LEU A 269 6.32 -13.39 6.18
CA LEU A 269 6.26 -13.19 7.62
C LEU A 269 7.58 -13.63 8.27
N SER A 270 8.00 -12.91 9.32
CA SER A 270 9.25 -13.23 10.04
C SER A 270 9.20 -14.54 10.82
N GLY A 271 8.00 -15.04 11.09
CA GLY A 271 7.77 -16.18 11.98
C GLY A 271 7.76 -15.79 13.46
N GLU A 272 7.94 -14.52 13.78
CA GLU A 272 7.90 -13.98 15.14
C GLU A 272 6.49 -13.46 15.50
N ALA A 273 6.23 -13.26 16.78
CA ALA A 273 4.94 -12.76 17.27
C ALA A 273 4.59 -11.35 16.74
N LEU A 274 5.61 -10.58 16.34
CA LEU A 274 5.45 -9.20 15.90
C LEU A 274 4.54 -9.05 14.67
N ASP A 275 4.67 -9.95 13.68
CA ASP A 275 3.93 -9.93 12.42
C ASP A 275 3.16 -11.22 12.14
N LEU A 276 2.83 -11.96 13.19
CA LEU A 276 2.22 -13.30 13.10
C LEU A 276 0.94 -13.35 12.25
N PHE A 277 0.18 -12.26 12.21
CA PHE A 277 -1.11 -12.19 11.49
C PHE A 277 -1.08 -11.35 10.22
N GLY A 278 0.05 -10.76 9.87
CA GLY A 278 0.19 -10.03 8.63
C GLY A 278 1.19 -8.89 8.66
N GLN A 279 1.43 -8.37 7.48
CA GLN A 279 2.23 -7.19 7.23
C GLN A 279 1.33 -6.20 6.47
N VAL A 280 1.02 -5.06 7.11
CA VAL A 280 0.05 -4.09 6.62
C VAL A 280 0.73 -2.81 6.19
N THR A 281 0.11 -2.07 5.27
CA THR A 281 0.53 -0.72 4.84
C THR A 281 2.05 -0.62 4.59
N PRO A 282 2.61 -1.44 3.68
CA PRO A 282 4.04 -1.44 3.42
C PRO A 282 4.48 -0.17 2.68
N PHE A 283 5.67 0.33 2.99
CA PHE A 283 6.34 1.44 2.32
C PHE A 283 7.73 1.01 1.85
N LEU A 284 8.08 1.27 0.60
CA LEU A 284 9.40 0.98 0.02
C LEU A 284 10.27 2.22 0.02
N GLN A 285 11.33 2.20 0.81
CA GLN A 285 12.40 3.18 0.74
C GLN A 285 13.57 2.57 -0.04
N HIS A 286 14.06 3.28 -1.04
CA HIS A 286 15.20 2.89 -1.84
C HIS A 286 16.15 4.06 -2.01
N ASP A 287 17.43 3.84 -1.70
CA ASP A 287 18.53 4.74 -1.99
C ASP A 287 19.78 3.93 -2.41
N GLU A 288 20.87 4.60 -2.71
CA GLU A 288 22.14 3.96 -3.11
C GLU A 288 22.70 3.02 -2.04
N ALA A 289 22.36 3.23 -0.76
CA ALA A 289 22.92 2.45 0.34
C ALA A 289 22.10 1.19 0.64
N ALA A 290 20.77 1.24 0.48
CA ALA A 290 19.89 0.14 0.86
C ALA A 290 18.51 0.23 0.24
N THR A 291 17.84 -0.92 0.18
CA THR A 291 16.40 -1.01 -0.04
C THR A 291 15.74 -1.57 1.22
N ARG A 292 14.76 -0.86 1.74
CA ARG A 292 14.05 -1.21 2.97
C ARG A 292 12.55 -1.19 2.75
N ILE A 293 11.86 -2.13 3.40
CA ILE A 293 10.41 -2.09 3.54
C ILE A 293 10.10 -1.72 4.98
N PHE A 294 9.44 -0.57 5.16
CA PHE A 294 8.79 -0.19 6.40
C PHE A 294 7.36 -0.68 6.34
N LEU A 295 6.80 -1.13 7.45
CA LEU A 295 5.46 -1.74 7.46
C LEU A 295 4.81 -1.68 8.84
N GLY A 296 3.50 -1.82 8.88
CA GLY A 296 2.77 -2.19 10.08
C GLY A 296 2.87 -3.71 10.27
N ALA A 297 3.39 -4.14 11.41
CA ALA A 297 3.53 -5.55 11.76
C ALA A 297 2.36 -5.96 12.66
N ALA A 298 1.48 -6.85 12.17
CA ALA A 298 0.23 -7.21 12.82
C ALA A 298 0.44 -8.37 13.81
N ALA A 299 0.53 -8.04 15.08
CA ALA A 299 0.62 -9.01 16.18
C ALA A 299 -0.74 -9.61 16.58
N ARG A 300 -1.87 -9.09 16.03
CA ARG A 300 -3.24 -9.53 16.33
C ARG A 300 -4.01 -9.85 15.04
N ARG A 301 -4.90 -10.84 15.12
CA ARG A 301 -5.72 -11.31 14.00
C ARG A 301 -6.67 -10.20 13.47
N THR A 302 -7.07 -9.28 14.30
CA THR A 302 -7.98 -8.17 13.99
C THR A 302 -7.26 -6.98 13.33
N TRP A 303 -5.92 -7.04 13.23
CA TRP A 303 -5.06 -5.99 12.66
C TRP A 303 -5.20 -4.61 13.34
N ASP A 304 -5.63 -4.63 14.60
CA ASP A 304 -5.82 -3.44 15.45
C ASP A 304 -4.72 -3.30 16.52
N GLY A 305 -3.65 -4.07 16.41
CA GLY A 305 -2.51 -4.09 17.33
C GLY A 305 -1.20 -4.13 16.57
N ASN A 306 -1.00 -3.13 15.71
CA ASN A 306 0.18 -3.04 14.86
C ASN A 306 1.32 -2.31 15.56
N SER A 307 2.53 -2.66 15.19
CA SER A 307 3.76 -1.91 15.49
C SER A 307 4.47 -1.61 14.18
N ILE A 308 5.22 -0.51 14.09
CA ILE A 308 6.01 -0.24 12.89
C ILE A 308 7.33 -0.97 12.96
N GLY A 309 7.60 -1.73 11.92
CA GLY A 309 8.85 -2.47 11.71
C GLY A 309 9.50 -2.16 10.37
N CYS A 310 10.72 -2.63 10.23
CA CYS A 310 11.52 -2.47 9.01
C CYS A 310 12.30 -3.75 8.70
N SER A 311 12.37 -4.09 7.42
CA SER A 311 13.25 -5.14 6.89
C SER A 311 14.06 -4.63 5.71
N SER A 312 15.36 -4.95 5.67
CA SER A 312 16.19 -4.72 4.50
C SER A 312 15.96 -5.85 3.49
N ILE A 313 15.82 -5.51 2.22
CA ILE A 313 15.58 -6.46 1.15
C ILE A 313 16.53 -6.25 -0.03
N VAL A 314 16.61 -7.27 -0.89
CA VAL A 314 17.12 -7.15 -2.25
C VAL A 314 15.92 -7.24 -3.19
N LEU A 315 15.73 -6.22 -4.02
CA LEU A 315 14.67 -6.27 -5.04
C LEU A 315 15.03 -7.31 -6.09
N PRO A 316 14.13 -8.25 -6.40
CA PRO A 316 14.34 -9.16 -7.52
C PRO A 316 14.40 -8.40 -8.86
N ASP A 317 15.07 -8.98 -9.85
CA ASP A 317 15.15 -8.45 -11.21
C ASP A 317 13.83 -8.44 -11.97
#